data_dc179318fac4cc0b9c76e87332c74fda
#
_entry.id   dc179318fac4cc0b9c76e87332c74fda
#
_cell.length_a   1.000
_cell.length_b   1.000
_cell.length_c   1.000
_cell.angle_alpha   90.00
_cell.angle_beta   90.00
_cell.angle_gamma   90.00
#
_symmetry.space_group_name_H-M   'P 1'
#
loop_
_entity.id
_entity.type
_entity.pdbx_description
1 polymer ?
#
loop_
_entity_poly.entity_id
_entity_poly.type
_entity_poly.pdbx_seq_one_letter_code
_entity_poly.pdbx_strand_id
1 'polypeptide(L)'
;MLSGLLLLAGCGNPVQRKLEGRWLGESVENFDAKEVAAATGWARGLSLEFAGSRLTVAVPAEEPRTGKYKVASVRENDVQLAVTRADGAVDTTNLKLDDERSIRFMIGDTRAVVLRREQ
;
A
#
# COMPACT_ATOMS: atom_id res chain seq x y z
N MET A 1 -28.32 -14.08 16.22
CA MET A 1 -27.82 -13.85 15.93
C MET A 1 -26.82 -13.61 15.47
N LEU A 2 -26.41 -13.49 15.05
CA LEU A 2 -25.34 -13.45 14.67
C LEU A 2 -25.00 -13.24 13.33
N SER A 3 -25.69 -13.42 12.38
CA SER A 3 -25.35 -13.33 10.97
C SER A 3 -24.99 -11.94 10.52
N GLY A 4 -25.63 -10.97 11.07
CA GLY A 4 -25.27 -9.59 10.73
C GLY A 4 -23.82 -9.28 10.97
N LEU A 5 -23.26 -9.92 11.97
CA LEU A 5 -21.85 -9.71 12.29
C LEU A 5 -20.97 -10.19 11.16
N LEU A 6 -21.34 -11.30 10.57
CA LEU A 6 -20.56 -11.83 9.48
C LEU A 6 -20.54 -10.89 8.29
N LEU A 7 -21.69 -10.31 8.01
CA LEU A 7 -21.77 -9.36 6.92
C LEU A 7 -20.86 -8.17 7.16
N LEU A 8 -20.89 -7.68 8.38
CA LEU A 8 -20.03 -6.55 8.73
C LEU A 8 -18.58 -6.89 8.56
N ALA A 9 -18.21 -8.09 8.96
CA ALA A 9 -16.83 -8.52 8.79
C ALA A 9 -16.46 -8.54 7.31
N GLY A 10 -17.37 -9.00 6.46
CA GLY A 10 -17.10 -9.06 5.04
C GLY A 10 -17.00 -7.69 4.40
N CYS A 11 -17.72 -6.71 4.92
CA CYS A 11 -17.77 -5.39 4.32
C CYS A 11 -16.81 -4.42 4.96
N GLY A 12 -16.45 -4.66 6.21
CA GLY A 12 -15.77 -3.67 7.00
C GLY A 12 -14.40 -4.08 7.48
N ASN A 13 -13.55 -4.57 6.59
CA ASN A 13 -12.19 -4.86 7.00
C ASN A 13 -11.57 -3.58 7.58
N PRO A 14 -11.16 -3.58 8.87
CA PRO A 14 -10.62 -2.37 9.49
C PRO A 14 -9.37 -1.86 8.80
N VAL A 15 -8.54 -2.76 8.28
CA VAL A 15 -7.32 -2.36 7.60
C VAL A 15 -7.66 -1.67 6.28
N GLN A 16 -8.65 -2.17 5.57
CA GLN A 16 -9.07 -1.55 4.32
C GLN A 16 -9.51 -0.10 4.57
N ARG A 17 -10.23 0.14 5.65
CA ARG A 17 -10.64 1.50 5.99
C ARG A 17 -9.45 2.38 6.36
N LYS A 18 -8.45 1.82 7.04
CA LYS A 18 -7.25 2.57 7.39
C LYS A 18 -6.45 2.96 6.16
N LEU A 19 -6.51 2.15 5.11
CA LEU A 19 -5.77 2.42 3.89
C LEU A 19 -6.48 3.43 2.99
N GLU A 20 -7.77 3.60 3.14
CA GLU A 20 -8.55 4.45 2.25
C GLU A 20 -7.94 5.83 2.11
N GLY A 21 -7.78 6.31 0.86
CA GLY A 21 -7.24 7.60 0.57
C GLY A 21 -5.98 7.52 -0.27
N ARG A 22 -5.29 8.65 -0.35
CA ARG A 22 -4.10 8.74 -1.18
C ARG A 22 -2.86 8.94 -0.32
N TRP A 23 -1.80 8.22 -0.69
CA TRP A 23 -0.54 8.23 0.04
C TRP A 23 0.58 8.62 -0.91
N LEU A 24 1.42 9.57 -0.49
CA LEU A 24 2.49 10.11 -1.32
C LEU A 24 3.84 9.69 -0.76
N GLY A 25 4.71 9.24 -1.66
CA GLY A 25 6.06 8.86 -1.27
C GLY A 25 6.85 10.05 -0.77
N GLU A 26 7.60 9.83 0.29
CA GLU A 26 8.35 10.90 0.95
C GLU A 26 9.83 10.60 1.04
N SER A 27 10.17 9.38 1.42
CA SER A 27 11.56 9.00 1.64
C SER A 27 11.72 7.51 1.51
N VAL A 28 12.95 7.04 1.66
CA VAL A 28 13.26 5.62 1.61
C VAL A 28 14.05 5.22 2.84
N GLU A 29 14.04 3.93 3.14
CA GLU A 29 14.77 3.37 4.26
C GLU A 29 15.59 2.16 3.83
N ASN A 30 16.78 2.04 4.41
CA ASN A 30 17.64 0.87 4.26
C ASN A 30 18.17 0.66 2.84
N PHE A 31 18.40 1.74 2.14
CA PHE A 31 19.11 1.69 0.85
C PHE A 31 20.57 2.01 1.07
N ASP A 32 21.42 1.48 0.21
CA ASP A 32 22.85 1.80 0.24
C ASP A 32 23.06 3.29 0.07
N ALA A 33 24.07 3.84 0.74
CA ALA A 33 24.33 5.28 0.71
C ALA A 33 24.44 5.83 -0.70
N LYS A 34 25.01 5.06 -1.61
CA LYS A 34 25.18 5.51 -3.00
C LYS A 34 23.91 5.49 -3.81
N GLU A 35 22.86 4.83 -3.29
CA GLU A 35 21.58 4.70 -3.99
C GLU A 35 20.48 5.58 -3.41
N VAL A 36 20.70 6.11 -2.21
CA VAL A 36 19.64 6.82 -1.48
C VAL A 36 19.08 8.00 -2.26
N ALA A 37 19.95 8.80 -2.88
CA ALA A 37 19.49 9.99 -3.59
C ALA A 37 18.57 9.63 -4.75
N ALA A 38 18.96 8.65 -5.56
CA ALA A 38 18.13 8.22 -6.69
C ALA A 38 16.84 7.57 -6.22
N ALA A 39 16.94 6.73 -5.18
CA ALA A 39 15.76 6.06 -4.64
C ALA A 39 14.78 7.07 -4.05
N THR A 40 15.27 8.09 -3.36
CA THR A 40 14.41 9.14 -2.80
C THR A 40 13.70 9.91 -3.90
N GLY A 41 14.43 10.24 -4.97
CA GLY A 41 13.81 10.91 -6.11
C GLY A 41 12.69 10.09 -6.72
N TRP A 42 12.92 8.78 -6.86
CA TRP A 42 11.89 7.89 -7.37
C TRP A 42 10.71 7.81 -6.40
N ALA A 43 11.01 7.69 -5.10
CA ALA A 43 9.96 7.56 -4.09
C ALA A 43 9.04 8.77 -4.07
N ARG A 44 9.57 9.96 -4.29
CA ARG A 44 8.76 11.17 -4.27
C ARG A 44 7.78 11.26 -5.42
N GLY A 45 7.98 10.45 -6.46
CA GLY A 45 7.02 10.35 -7.55
C GLY A 45 6.05 9.20 -7.39
N LEU A 46 6.20 8.40 -6.34
CA LEU A 46 5.33 7.27 -6.09
C LEU A 46 4.09 7.72 -5.33
N SER A 47 2.92 7.27 -5.76
CA SER A 47 1.71 7.45 -4.98
C SER A 47 0.88 6.19 -5.03
N LEU A 48 0.16 5.96 -3.94
CA LEU A 48 -0.80 4.87 -3.83
C LEU A 48 -2.14 5.49 -3.49
N GLU A 49 -3.17 5.08 -4.21
CA GLU A 49 -4.52 5.54 -3.89
C GLU A 49 -5.41 4.34 -3.69
N PHE A 50 -6.01 4.25 -2.51
CA PHE A 50 -6.93 3.18 -2.16
C PHE A 50 -8.34 3.75 -2.16
N ALA A 51 -9.18 3.22 -3.01
CA ALA A 51 -10.56 3.66 -3.12
C ALA A 51 -11.45 2.42 -3.17
N GLY A 52 -12.13 2.13 -2.06
CA GLY A 52 -12.90 0.91 -1.93
C GLY A 52 -12.00 -0.30 -2.07
N SER A 53 -12.26 -1.15 -3.04
CA SER A 53 -11.44 -2.33 -3.29
C SER A 53 -10.42 -2.12 -4.42
N ARG A 54 -10.17 -0.87 -4.79
CA ARG A 54 -9.23 -0.57 -5.87
C ARG A 54 -7.98 0.10 -5.33
N LEU A 55 -6.86 -0.27 -5.92
CA LEU A 55 -5.57 0.34 -5.64
C LEU A 55 -5.00 0.88 -6.93
N THR A 56 -4.68 2.17 -6.94
CA THR A 56 -4.01 2.79 -8.08
C THR A 56 -2.60 3.12 -7.65
N VAL A 57 -1.64 2.67 -8.44
CA VAL A 57 -0.21 2.90 -8.20
C VAL A 57 0.30 3.81 -9.31
N ALA A 58 0.90 4.92 -8.94
CA ALA A 58 1.53 5.83 -9.87
C ALA A 58 3.02 5.92 -9.55
N VAL A 59 3.86 5.70 -10.55
CA VAL A 59 5.31 5.81 -10.39
C VAL A 59 5.82 6.84 -11.39
N PRO A 60 7.03 7.39 -11.15
CA PRO A 60 7.57 8.40 -12.07
C PRO A 60 7.70 7.86 -13.49
N ALA A 61 7.34 8.69 -14.45
CA ALA A 61 7.54 8.41 -15.88
C ALA A 61 6.72 7.25 -16.44
N GLU A 62 5.71 6.77 -15.68
CA GLU A 62 4.83 5.71 -16.17
C GLU A 62 3.39 6.12 -15.94
N GLU A 63 2.49 5.53 -16.72
CA GLU A 63 1.08 5.77 -16.52
C GLU A 63 0.59 5.04 -15.26
N PRO A 64 -0.35 5.62 -14.52
CA PRO A 64 -0.90 4.95 -13.34
C PRO A 64 -1.53 3.63 -13.70
N ARG A 65 -1.43 2.67 -12.79
CA ARG A 65 -2.01 1.35 -12.95
C ARG A 65 -3.00 1.10 -11.83
N THR A 66 -4.16 0.60 -12.18
CA THR A 66 -5.22 0.32 -11.22
C THR A 66 -5.51 -1.16 -11.20
N GLY A 67 -5.67 -1.71 -10.01
CA GLY A 67 -6.04 -3.10 -9.83
C GLY A 67 -7.00 -3.24 -8.68
N LYS A 68 -7.60 -4.42 -8.55
CA LYS A 68 -8.42 -4.74 -7.39
C LYS A 68 -7.50 -5.29 -6.32
N TYR A 69 -7.77 -4.95 -5.08
CA TYR A 69 -6.96 -5.49 -4.01
C TYR A 69 -7.82 -6.01 -2.88
N LYS A 70 -7.25 -6.89 -2.10
CA LYS A 70 -7.84 -7.31 -0.85
C LYS A 70 -6.73 -7.57 0.16
N VAL A 71 -7.09 -7.47 1.42
CA VAL A 71 -6.16 -7.72 2.49
C VAL A 71 -6.05 -9.24 2.65
N ALA A 72 -4.87 -9.76 2.32
CA ALA A 72 -4.65 -11.21 2.35
C ALA A 72 -4.30 -11.67 3.76
N SER A 73 -3.51 -10.87 4.49
CA SER A 73 -3.20 -11.21 5.87
C SER A 73 -2.77 -9.97 6.63
N VAL A 74 -2.94 -10.03 7.95
CA VAL A 74 -2.53 -8.96 8.84
C VAL A 74 -1.85 -9.62 10.03
N ARG A 75 -0.66 -9.14 10.35
CA ARG A 75 0.05 -9.59 11.54
C ARG A 75 0.64 -8.36 12.21
N GLU A 76 0.00 -7.95 13.29
CA GLU A 76 0.36 -6.70 13.96
C GLU A 76 0.25 -5.53 12.97
N ASN A 77 1.34 -4.86 12.65
CA ASN A 77 1.33 -3.75 11.70
C ASN A 77 1.70 -4.18 10.29
N ASP A 78 2.01 -5.45 10.09
CA ASP A 78 2.39 -5.97 8.78
C ASP A 78 1.13 -6.40 8.04
N VAL A 79 0.92 -5.81 6.87
CA VAL A 79 -0.25 -6.08 6.05
C VAL A 79 0.21 -6.61 4.70
N GLN A 80 -0.36 -7.73 4.30
CA GLN A 80 -0.10 -8.29 2.98
C GLN A 80 -1.34 -8.10 2.13
N LEU A 81 -1.16 -7.49 0.97
CA LEU A 81 -2.24 -7.27 0.03
C LEU A 81 -2.07 -8.20 -1.17
N ALA A 82 -3.19 -8.70 -1.67
CA ALA A 82 -3.23 -9.39 -2.95
C ALA A 82 -3.85 -8.43 -3.95
N VAL A 83 -3.09 -8.08 -4.98
CA VAL A 83 -3.51 -7.10 -5.98
C VAL A 83 -3.66 -7.81 -7.31
N THR A 84 -4.86 -7.77 -7.88
CA THR A 84 -5.16 -8.40 -9.15
C THR A 84 -5.04 -7.36 -10.26
N ARG A 85 -4.13 -7.62 -11.19
CA ARG A 85 -3.91 -6.72 -12.32
C ARG A 85 -4.97 -6.93 -13.39
N ALA A 86 -4.99 -6.02 -14.37
CA ALA A 86 -5.96 -6.10 -15.46
C ALA A 86 -5.87 -7.40 -16.24
N ASP A 87 -4.68 -8.00 -16.34
CA ASP A 87 -4.49 -9.26 -17.07
C ASP A 87 -4.83 -10.47 -16.22
N GLY A 88 -5.31 -10.27 -15.00
CA GLY A 88 -5.69 -11.38 -14.12
C GLY A 88 -4.58 -11.88 -13.22
N ALA A 89 -3.36 -11.45 -13.43
CA ALA A 89 -2.25 -11.85 -12.58
C ALA A 89 -2.38 -11.22 -11.19
N VAL A 90 -1.95 -11.94 -10.18
CA VAL A 90 -2.04 -11.46 -8.80
C VAL A 90 -0.64 -11.19 -8.27
N ASP A 91 -0.45 -9.98 -7.76
CA ASP A 91 0.80 -9.59 -7.12
C ASP A 91 0.59 -9.49 -5.62
N THR A 92 1.65 -9.77 -4.87
CA THR A 92 1.63 -9.60 -3.43
C THR A 92 2.37 -8.32 -3.08
N THR A 93 1.75 -7.49 -2.27
CA THR A 93 2.33 -6.22 -1.83
C THR A 93 2.34 -6.21 -0.32
N ASN A 94 3.47 -5.86 0.27
CA ASN A 94 3.62 -5.84 1.72
C ASN A 94 3.75 -4.41 2.21
N LEU A 95 2.94 -4.06 3.19
CA LEU A 95 2.94 -2.75 3.80
C LEU A 95 3.15 -2.88 5.29
N LYS A 96 3.71 -1.84 5.89
CA LYS A 96 3.72 -1.71 7.34
C LYS A 96 2.95 -0.45 7.69
N LEU A 97 1.97 -0.59 8.58
CA LEU A 97 1.16 0.54 9.01
C LEU A 97 1.83 1.15 10.23
N ASP A 98 2.46 2.31 10.05
CA ASP A 98 3.16 2.96 11.16
C ASP A 98 2.19 3.73 12.04
N ASP A 99 1.31 4.51 11.42
CA ASP A 99 0.26 5.22 12.14
C ASP A 99 -0.80 5.66 11.13
N GLU A 100 -1.70 6.55 11.53
CA GLU A 100 -2.81 6.97 10.67
C GLU A 100 -2.36 7.78 9.46
N ARG A 101 -1.13 8.29 9.48
CA ARG A 101 -0.64 9.18 8.43
C ARG A 101 0.57 8.66 7.70
N SER A 102 1.13 7.56 8.12
CA SER A 102 2.37 7.06 7.56
C SER A 102 2.33 5.56 7.40
N ILE A 103 2.72 5.10 6.22
CA ILE A 103 2.88 3.67 5.95
C ILE A 103 4.21 3.46 5.26
N ARG A 104 4.70 2.25 5.31
CA ARG A 104 5.89 1.85 4.58
C ARG A 104 5.51 0.79 3.55
N PHE A 105 5.92 1.03 2.33
CA PHE A 105 5.77 0.08 1.24
C PHE A 105 7.06 -0.71 1.17
N MET A 106 7.00 -2.00 1.49
CA MET A 106 8.20 -2.82 1.60
C MET A 106 8.71 -3.26 0.24
N ILE A 107 10.01 -3.16 0.08
CA ILE A 107 10.71 -3.64 -1.11
C ILE A 107 11.65 -4.72 -0.64
N GLY A 108 11.26 -5.97 -0.85
CA GLY A 108 11.99 -7.09 -0.25
C GLY A 108 11.77 -7.12 1.25
N ASP A 109 12.77 -7.58 1.97
CA ASP A 109 12.62 -7.80 3.41
C ASP A 109 12.97 -6.59 4.26
N THR A 110 13.84 -5.72 3.78
CA THR A 110 14.40 -4.67 4.63
C THR A 110 14.23 -3.26 4.09
N ARG A 111 14.17 -3.09 2.78
CA ARG A 111 14.07 -1.76 2.20
C ARG A 111 12.62 -1.32 2.15
N ALA A 112 12.41 -0.03 2.22
CA ALA A 112 11.05 0.50 2.23
C ALA A 112 10.98 1.89 1.63
N VAL A 113 9.80 2.22 1.10
CA VAL A 113 9.44 3.59 0.75
C VAL A 113 8.47 4.05 1.82
N VAL A 114 8.75 5.19 2.41
CA VAL A 114 7.87 5.80 3.40
C VAL A 114 6.88 6.68 2.65
N LEU A 115 5.59 6.46 2.88
CA LEU A 115 4.56 7.26 2.25
C LEU A 115 3.73 7.94 3.34
N ARG A 116 3.30 9.16 3.03
CA ARG A 116 2.44 9.93 3.92
C ARG A 116 1.08 10.12 3.30
N ARG A 117 0.07 10.11 4.16
CA ARG A 117 -1.30 10.36 3.72
C ARG A 117 -1.42 11.78 3.22
N GLU A 118 -1.99 11.94 2.04
CA GLU A 118 -2.27 13.26 1.49
C GLU A 118 -3.42 13.87 2.28
N GLN A 119 -3.27 15.12 2.62
CA GLN A 119 -4.26 15.84 3.41
C GLN A 119 -5.34 16.45 2.55
#